data_2a7bc17a0a95bdfeaf33ed2f359483ec
#
_entry.id   2a7bc17a0a95bdfeaf33ed2f359483ec
#
_cell.length_a   1.000
_cell.length_b   1.000
_cell.length_c   1.000
_cell.angle_alpha   90.00
_cell.angle_beta   90.00
_cell.angle_gamma   90.00
#
_symmetry.space_group_name_H-M   'P 1'
#
loop_
_entity.id
_entity.type
_entity.pdbx_description
1 polymer ?
#
loop_
_entity_poly.entity_id
_entity_poly.type
_entity_poly.pdbx_seq_one_letter_code
_entity_poly.pdbx_strand_id
1 'polypeptide(L)'
;MKKYNRRYTPDRISELKENEIFVFGSNLEGSHGGGAARLAYNRFGAVWGLGTGIQGRSYAIPTMQGGVETIRPYVDAFIQFAKQNTTLTFLVTRIGCGIAGFRDEEIAPLFEDALDLENVILPKEFVDNLVATPTTSDANETTWNSTDFISIYEPLMKKASKGDRIAYYKVKELRAQEYRSTIEIVNQGYYTTEDGKRVTFPTITRMEHETKFYKNEFRVDNIPTNEEETKIIVRNVDCLEEGVRLCREGYNPAILNMASRRHPGGGVMLGAGAQEESLFRRTNLFRSLYQFTVYFINHVWYKKYITPVSTGERYPLDRNFGGIYTPGALLFREDEQHGYKLMESPKRLSFISVAGMNRPKIKDATHIADDLIEGTKNKMRTILRIGLRHGHDSLVLGAFGCGAYRNPPSHIAKLFHEVFEEPEFKNKYRLISFAILDDHNTHQAHNPEGNYKPFADEFAETGNKKSDPSPEVLKALMMWKMGAGNSAKRFNGENPIPVKTVVATKDSWTIMPMPEQYTIIPVGVILPENAMECVKYGHIPDAMEDHWFMYCDDNTIRYYRSWTGFCIYVAKYEKVDDGYKITDLTVNRYPKQYKCDDDKHDLALFMALLTEEYGGDASLYWNAAF
;
A
#
# COMPACT_ATOMS: atom_id res chain seq x y z
N MET A 1 1.99 -4.37 -39.19
CA MET A 1 0.58 -4.79 -39.00
C MET A 1 0.26 -5.91 -39.98
N LYS A 2 0.30 -7.17 -39.57
CA LYS A 2 -0.23 -8.27 -40.38
C LYS A 2 -1.74 -8.27 -40.21
N LYS A 3 -2.50 -7.92 -41.27
CA LYS A 3 -3.94 -8.15 -41.36
C LYS A 3 -4.13 -9.66 -41.37
N TYR A 4 -4.51 -10.25 -40.24
CA TYR A 4 -4.87 -11.64 -40.13
C TYR A 4 -6.25 -11.81 -40.77
N ASN A 5 -6.32 -12.52 -41.91
CA ASN A 5 -7.55 -13.06 -42.43
C ASN A 5 -7.89 -14.30 -41.56
N ARG A 6 -8.46 -14.05 -40.36
CA ARG A 6 -8.63 -15.07 -39.32
C ARG A 6 -10.00 -15.76 -39.51
N ARG A 7 -10.01 -17.09 -39.50
CA ARG A 7 -11.22 -17.89 -39.38
C ARG A 7 -11.72 -17.83 -37.93
N TYR A 8 -13.03 -17.68 -37.75
CA TYR A 8 -13.69 -17.74 -36.42
C TYR A 8 -14.55 -19.00 -36.33
N THR A 9 -14.74 -19.51 -35.11
CA THR A 9 -15.70 -20.56 -34.85
C THR A 9 -17.10 -20.05 -35.16
N PRO A 10 -17.89 -20.75 -35.99
CA PRO A 10 -19.26 -20.36 -36.27
C PRO A 10 -20.15 -20.45 -35.03
N ASP A 11 -21.13 -19.54 -34.88
CA ASP A 11 -22.10 -19.57 -33.77
C ASP A 11 -22.91 -20.87 -33.73
N ARG A 12 -23.15 -21.49 -34.87
CA ARG A 12 -23.83 -22.76 -34.97
C ARG A 12 -23.01 -23.75 -35.78
N ILE A 13 -22.63 -24.84 -35.14
CA ILE A 13 -21.91 -25.97 -35.76
C ILE A 13 -22.85 -27.14 -35.83
N SER A 14 -23.30 -27.48 -37.05
CA SER A 14 -24.14 -28.67 -37.30
C SER A 14 -23.35 -29.87 -37.79
N GLU A 15 -22.20 -29.64 -38.45
CA GLU A 15 -21.34 -30.65 -39.04
C GLU A 15 -19.87 -30.30 -38.84
N LEU A 16 -19.02 -31.30 -38.79
CA LEU A 16 -17.58 -31.18 -38.70
C LEU A 16 -16.92 -31.78 -39.94
N LYS A 17 -15.86 -31.13 -40.44
CA LYS A 17 -14.97 -31.71 -41.43
C LYS A 17 -14.17 -32.87 -40.83
N GLU A 18 -13.54 -33.70 -41.64
CA GLU A 18 -12.89 -34.94 -41.23
C GLU A 18 -11.88 -34.74 -40.06
N ASN A 19 -11.12 -33.67 -40.08
CA ASN A 19 -10.10 -33.33 -39.08
C ASN A 19 -10.56 -32.30 -38.03
N GLU A 20 -11.85 -31.93 -38.00
CA GLU A 20 -12.35 -30.94 -37.05
C GLU A 20 -12.83 -31.59 -35.75
N ILE A 21 -12.49 -30.96 -34.63
CA ILE A 21 -12.86 -31.35 -33.27
C ILE A 21 -13.70 -30.21 -32.65
N PHE A 22 -14.85 -30.57 -32.12
CA PHE A 22 -15.78 -29.66 -31.44
C PHE A 22 -15.37 -29.47 -29.98
N VAL A 23 -14.90 -28.28 -29.58
CA VAL A 23 -14.50 -28.00 -28.21
C VAL A 23 -15.66 -27.33 -27.48
N PHE A 24 -16.09 -27.93 -26.35
CA PHE A 24 -17.30 -27.49 -25.65
C PHE A 24 -17.14 -27.44 -24.14
N GLY A 25 -17.97 -26.57 -23.49
CA GLY A 25 -18.05 -26.48 -22.02
C GLY A 25 -18.83 -27.67 -21.42
N SER A 26 -18.28 -28.29 -20.40
CA SER A 26 -18.84 -29.43 -19.67
C SER A 26 -18.89 -29.15 -18.14
N ASN A 27 -19.25 -30.15 -17.36
CA ASN A 27 -18.99 -30.25 -15.91
C ASN A 27 -18.08 -31.46 -15.66
N LEU A 28 -17.54 -31.56 -14.44
CA LEU A 28 -16.62 -32.66 -14.08
C LEU A 28 -17.29 -34.05 -14.15
N GLU A 29 -18.58 -34.12 -13.85
CA GLU A 29 -19.37 -35.36 -13.90
C GLU A 29 -19.69 -35.80 -15.32
N GLY A 30 -19.39 -34.99 -16.35
CA GLY A 30 -19.69 -35.31 -17.74
C GLY A 30 -21.19 -35.41 -18.05
N SER A 31 -22.02 -34.66 -17.32
CA SER A 31 -23.47 -34.62 -17.54
C SER A 31 -23.79 -33.72 -18.74
N HIS A 32 -23.83 -34.27 -19.93
CA HIS A 32 -23.98 -33.54 -21.18
C HIS A 32 -25.47 -33.26 -21.54
N GLY A 33 -26.25 -32.76 -20.54
CA GLY A 33 -27.71 -32.59 -20.67
C GLY A 33 -28.20 -31.37 -21.45
N GLY A 34 -27.37 -30.35 -21.69
CA GLY A 34 -27.78 -29.08 -22.28
C GLY A 34 -26.74 -28.40 -23.18
N GLY A 35 -27.18 -27.42 -23.97
CA GLY A 35 -26.34 -26.54 -24.78
C GLY A 35 -25.36 -27.26 -25.72
N ALA A 36 -24.13 -26.76 -25.79
CA ALA A 36 -23.06 -27.33 -26.62
C ALA A 36 -22.68 -28.76 -26.18
N ALA A 37 -22.77 -29.08 -24.88
CA ALA A 37 -22.48 -30.40 -24.35
C ALA A 37 -23.48 -31.45 -24.88
N ARG A 38 -24.77 -31.12 -24.95
CA ARG A 38 -25.79 -32.02 -25.54
C ARG A 38 -25.58 -32.23 -27.04
N LEU A 39 -25.16 -31.19 -27.74
CA LEU A 39 -24.82 -31.32 -29.17
C LEU A 39 -23.62 -32.23 -29.38
N ALA A 40 -22.56 -32.07 -28.58
CA ALA A 40 -21.38 -32.92 -28.61
C ALA A 40 -21.72 -34.39 -28.36
N TYR A 41 -22.54 -34.65 -27.34
CA TYR A 41 -23.04 -36.02 -27.05
C TYR A 41 -23.85 -36.64 -28.18
N ASN A 42 -24.78 -35.87 -28.73
CA ASN A 42 -25.70 -36.42 -29.77
C ASN A 42 -25.03 -36.60 -31.14
N ARG A 43 -24.00 -35.82 -31.49
CA ARG A 43 -23.47 -35.77 -32.87
C ARG A 43 -21.97 -35.96 -33.00
N PHE A 44 -21.18 -35.64 -31.97
CA PHE A 44 -19.72 -35.57 -32.12
C PHE A 44 -18.97 -36.53 -31.19
N GLY A 45 -19.67 -37.48 -30.60
CA GLY A 45 -19.07 -38.59 -29.85
C GLY A 45 -18.60 -38.25 -28.44
N ALA A 46 -19.12 -37.20 -27.84
CA ALA A 46 -18.90 -36.98 -26.40
C ALA A 46 -19.56 -38.11 -25.60
N VAL A 47 -18.92 -38.52 -24.51
CA VAL A 47 -19.32 -39.66 -23.69
C VAL A 47 -19.93 -39.16 -22.39
N TRP A 48 -21.15 -39.62 -22.08
CA TRP A 48 -21.81 -39.33 -20.82
C TRP A 48 -20.97 -39.88 -19.64
N GLY A 49 -20.72 -39.06 -18.63
CA GLY A 49 -19.86 -39.40 -17.47
C GLY A 49 -18.40 -39.02 -17.68
N LEU A 50 -17.99 -38.52 -18.84
CA LEU A 50 -16.65 -37.99 -19.10
C LEU A 50 -16.69 -36.48 -19.28
N GLY A 51 -16.22 -35.74 -18.24
CA GLY A 51 -16.26 -34.26 -18.20
C GLY A 51 -15.07 -33.58 -18.85
N THR A 52 -14.00 -34.28 -19.20
CA THR A 52 -12.72 -33.70 -19.64
C THR A 52 -12.11 -34.42 -20.84
N GLY A 53 -11.35 -33.67 -21.67
CA GLY A 53 -10.48 -34.22 -22.70
C GLY A 53 -11.17 -34.63 -23.99
N ILE A 54 -10.42 -35.35 -24.87
CA ILE A 54 -10.89 -35.79 -26.20
C ILE A 54 -11.85 -36.94 -26.08
N GLN A 55 -12.95 -36.87 -26.83
CA GLN A 55 -14.03 -37.88 -26.84
C GLN A 55 -14.62 -37.94 -28.25
N GLY A 56 -14.35 -38.98 -28.98
CA GLY A 56 -14.73 -39.05 -30.39
C GLY A 56 -14.21 -37.84 -31.17
N ARG A 57 -15.13 -37.07 -31.75
CA ARG A 57 -14.81 -35.81 -32.47
C ARG A 57 -15.13 -34.57 -31.66
N SER A 58 -15.02 -34.68 -30.33
CA SER A 58 -15.25 -33.57 -29.43
C SER A 58 -14.20 -33.53 -28.29
N TYR A 59 -14.01 -32.34 -27.71
CA TYR A 59 -13.12 -32.12 -26.57
C TYR A 59 -13.88 -31.37 -25.47
N ALA A 60 -13.95 -31.96 -24.27
CA ALA A 60 -14.69 -31.41 -23.15
C ALA A 60 -13.79 -30.60 -22.23
N ILE A 61 -14.24 -29.40 -21.83
CA ILE A 61 -13.60 -28.50 -20.86
C ILE A 61 -14.60 -28.20 -19.74
N PRO A 62 -14.37 -28.64 -18.50
CA PRO A 62 -15.25 -28.33 -17.36
C PRO A 62 -15.30 -26.83 -17.07
N THR A 63 -16.52 -26.32 -16.89
CA THR A 63 -16.75 -24.87 -16.65
C THR A 63 -17.71 -24.57 -15.50
N MET A 64 -18.13 -25.60 -14.72
CA MET A 64 -19.18 -25.45 -13.70
C MET A 64 -18.76 -25.82 -12.28
N GLN A 65 -17.47 -25.89 -12.00
CA GLN A 65 -16.94 -26.32 -10.69
C GLN A 65 -16.52 -25.15 -9.76
N GLY A 66 -16.74 -23.91 -10.18
CA GLY A 66 -16.37 -22.72 -9.38
C GLY A 66 -16.13 -21.50 -10.26
N GLY A 67 -15.25 -20.61 -9.85
CA GLY A 67 -14.87 -19.43 -10.62
C GLY A 67 -13.96 -19.74 -11.81
N VAL A 68 -13.61 -18.70 -12.59
CA VAL A 68 -12.78 -18.79 -13.80
C VAL A 68 -11.44 -19.50 -13.55
N GLU A 69 -10.88 -19.34 -12.35
CA GLU A 69 -9.62 -19.97 -11.93
C GLU A 69 -9.70 -21.50 -11.92
N THR A 70 -10.89 -22.07 -11.74
CA THR A 70 -11.10 -23.54 -11.77
C THR A 70 -11.15 -24.10 -13.19
N ILE A 71 -11.42 -23.25 -14.18
CA ILE A 71 -11.49 -23.62 -15.60
C ILE A 71 -10.09 -23.66 -16.23
N ARG A 72 -9.21 -22.78 -15.81
CA ARG A 72 -7.87 -22.60 -16.38
C ARG A 72 -7.06 -23.89 -16.57
N PRO A 73 -6.91 -24.79 -15.57
CA PRO A 73 -6.10 -26.00 -15.75
C PRO A 73 -6.57 -26.88 -16.93
N TYR A 74 -7.88 -26.87 -17.19
CA TYR A 74 -8.48 -27.66 -18.28
C TYR A 74 -8.31 -26.99 -19.65
N VAL A 75 -8.32 -25.66 -19.69
CA VAL A 75 -7.98 -24.92 -20.91
C VAL A 75 -6.50 -25.06 -21.23
N ASP A 76 -5.62 -24.96 -20.23
CA ASP A 76 -4.17 -25.19 -20.42
C ASP A 76 -3.88 -26.60 -20.94
N ALA A 77 -4.54 -27.61 -20.38
CA ALA A 77 -4.44 -29.01 -20.87
C ALA A 77 -4.94 -29.14 -22.33
N PHE A 78 -6.04 -28.48 -22.66
CA PHE A 78 -6.55 -28.41 -24.05
C PHE A 78 -5.54 -27.78 -25.00
N ILE A 79 -4.95 -26.64 -24.63
CA ILE A 79 -3.96 -25.92 -25.45
C ILE A 79 -2.72 -26.80 -25.67
N GLN A 80 -2.24 -27.50 -24.64
CA GLN A 80 -1.13 -28.45 -24.78
C GLN A 80 -1.50 -29.62 -25.70
N PHE A 81 -2.71 -30.13 -25.59
CA PHE A 81 -3.21 -31.18 -26.49
C PHE A 81 -3.26 -30.67 -27.93
N ALA A 82 -3.76 -29.47 -28.19
CA ALA A 82 -3.82 -28.88 -29.54
C ALA A 82 -2.43 -28.69 -30.14
N LYS A 83 -1.43 -28.25 -29.34
CA LYS A 83 -0.02 -28.12 -29.77
C LYS A 83 0.59 -29.45 -30.21
N GLN A 84 0.19 -30.56 -29.59
CA GLN A 84 0.67 -31.91 -29.93
C GLN A 84 -0.06 -32.56 -31.09
N ASN A 85 -1.25 -32.05 -31.46
CA ASN A 85 -2.13 -32.64 -32.49
C ASN A 85 -2.38 -31.65 -33.62
N THR A 86 -1.32 -31.20 -34.31
CA THR A 86 -1.36 -30.15 -35.32
C THR A 86 -2.14 -30.52 -36.58
N THR A 87 -2.40 -31.79 -36.82
CA THR A 87 -3.24 -32.29 -37.95
C THR A 87 -4.75 -32.13 -37.69
N LEU A 88 -5.13 -31.93 -36.43
CA LEU A 88 -6.52 -31.69 -36.05
C LEU A 88 -6.80 -30.19 -35.97
N THR A 89 -8.02 -29.79 -36.30
CA THR A 89 -8.51 -28.40 -36.18
C THR A 89 -9.55 -28.32 -35.07
N PHE A 90 -9.33 -27.51 -34.08
CA PHE A 90 -10.18 -27.38 -32.91
C PHE A 90 -11.10 -26.16 -33.03
N LEU A 91 -12.42 -26.41 -33.12
CA LEU A 91 -13.45 -25.37 -33.15
C LEU A 91 -13.93 -25.11 -31.71
N VAL A 92 -13.40 -24.08 -31.08
CA VAL A 92 -13.75 -23.72 -29.70
C VAL A 92 -15.08 -22.96 -29.69
N THR A 93 -16.07 -23.46 -28.96
CA THR A 93 -17.34 -22.74 -28.73
C THR A 93 -17.16 -21.68 -27.63
N ARG A 94 -18.16 -20.82 -27.42
CA ARG A 94 -18.16 -19.84 -26.28
C ARG A 94 -18.38 -20.61 -24.97
N ILE A 95 -17.37 -21.40 -24.58
CA ILE A 95 -17.42 -22.22 -23.38
C ILE A 95 -17.56 -21.33 -22.12
N GLY A 96 -18.29 -21.79 -21.13
CA GLY A 96 -18.55 -21.05 -19.91
C GLY A 96 -19.53 -19.88 -20.03
N CYS A 97 -19.76 -19.33 -21.24
CA CYS A 97 -20.59 -18.13 -21.45
C CYS A 97 -22.10 -18.44 -21.63
N GLY A 98 -22.51 -19.67 -21.44
CA GLY A 98 -23.92 -20.11 -21.49
C GLY A 98 -24.44 -20.43 -20.08
N ILE A 99 -24.75 -21.70 -19.83
CA ILE A 99 -25.34 -22.18 -18.56
C ILE A 99 -24.44 -21.86 -17.33
N ALA A 100 -23.12 -21.86 -17.50
CA ALA A 100 -22.19 -21.54 -16.43
C ALA A 100 -22.18 -20.03 -16.04
N GLY A 101 -22.73 -19.14 -16.91
CA GLY A 101 -23.02 -17.75 -16.58
C GLY A 101 -21.84 -16.79 -16.65
N PHE A 102 -20.70 -17.19 -17.18
CA PHE A 102 -19.54 -16.30 -17.36
C PHE A 102 -19.74 -15.38 -18.57
N ARG A 103 -19.04 -14.23 -18.53
CA ARG A 103 -18.95 -13.31 -19.67
C ARG A 103 -17.75 -13.65 -20.55
N ASP A 104 -17.79 -13.21 -21.81
CA ASP A 104 -16.68 -13.44 -22.75
C ASP A 104 -15.37 -12.83 -22.25
N GLU A 105 -15.42 -11.65 -21.60
CA GLU A 105 -14.26 -10.97 -21.03
C GLU A 105 -13.60 -11.78 -19.90
N GLU A 106 -14.33 -12.67 -19.24
CA GLU A 106 -13.83 -13.52 -18.15
C GLU A 106 -13.19 -14.81 -18.69
N ILE A 107 -13.71 -15.36 -19.77
CA ILE A 107 -13.26 -16.65 -20.34
C ILE A 107 -12.22 -16.46 -21.45
N ALA A 108 -12.37 -15.46 -22.31
CA ALA A 108 -11.44 -15.23 -23.42
C ALA A 108 -9.96 -15.20 -23.00
N PRO A 109 -9.56 -14.54 -21.88
CA PRO A 109 -8.17 -14.53 -21.43
C PRO A 109 -7.57 -15.92 -21.15
N LEU A 110 -8.38 -16.93 -20.94
CA LEU A 110 -7.91 -18.30 -20.76
C LEU A 110 -7.33 -18.88 -22.07
N PHE A 111 -7.77 -18.37 -23.24
CA PHE A 111 -7.39 -18.86 -24.57
C PHE A 111 -6.33 -18.02 -25.29
N GLU A 112 -5.67 -17.10 -24.60
CA GLU A 112 -4.68 -16.23 -25.26
C GLU A 112 -3.53 -17.04 -25.88
N ASP A 113 -3.01 -18.05 -25.19
CA ASP A 113 -1.97 -18.95 -25.72
C ASP A 113 -2.44 -19.76 -26.95
N ALA A 114 -3.73 -19.79 -27.23
CA ALA A 114 -4.28 -20.40 -28.42
C ALA A 114 -4.38 -19.45 -29.64
N LEU A 115 -4.17 -18.15 -29.43
CA LEU A 115 -4.22 -17.16 -30.52
C LEU A 115 -3.21 -17.44 -31.63
N ASP A 116 -2.02 -17.90 -31.29
CA ASP A 116 -0.93 -18.15 -32.25
C ASP A 116 -0.96 -19.59 -32.82
N LEU A 117 -1.94 -20.40 -32.42
CA LEU A 117 -2.10 -21.76 -32.92
C LEU A 117 -2.99 -21.75 -34.16
N GLU A 118 -2.42 -22.10 -35.32
CA GLU A 118 -3.18 -22.15 -36.59
C GLU A 118 -4.32 -23.19 -36.60
N ASN A 119 -4.18 -24.21 -35.76
CA ASN A 119 -5.14 -25.30 -35.65
C ASN A 119 -6.20 -25.10 -34.55
N VAL A 120 -6.21 -23.96 -33.85
CA VAL A 120 -7.25 -23.59 -32.88
C VAL A 120 -8.05 -22.42 -33.42
N ILE A 121 -9.33 -22.65 -33.65
CA ILE A 121 -10.28 -21.65 -34.13
C ILE A 121 -11.12 -21.19 -32.93
N LEU A 122 -11.02 -19.91 -32.59
CA LEU A 122 -11.73 -19.31 -31.45
C LEU A 122 -13.02 -18.61 -31.91
N PRO A 123 -14.00 -18.43 -31.01
CA PRO A 123 -15.15 -17.56 -31.24
C PRO A 123 -14.70 -16.12 -31.54
N LYS A 124 -15.47 -15.40 -32.35
CA LYS A 124 -15.17 -14.00 -32.68
C LYS A 124 -15.08 -13.15 -31.41
N GLU A 125 -16.02 -13.32 -30.48
CA GLU A 125 -16.06 -12.60 -29.20
C GLU A 125 -14.81 -12.81 -28.35
N PHE A 126 -14.27 -14.05 -28.32
CA PHE A 126 -13.01 -14.31 -27.61
C PHE A 126 -11.84 -13.62 -28.29
N VAL A 127 -11.78 -13.70 -29.63
CA VAL A 127 -10.71 -13.02 -30.37
C VAL A 127 -10.82 -11.51 -30.22
N ASP A 128 -12.02 -10.94 -30.31
CA ASP A 128 -12.24 -9.51 -30.14
C ASP A 128 -11.77 -9.05 -28.75
N ASN A 129 -12.05 -9.80 -27.69
CA ASN A 129 -11.56 -9.53 -26.34
C ASN A 129 -10.04 -9.72 -26.19
N LEU A 130 -9.44 -10.65 -26.93
CA LEU A 130 -8.01 -10.95 -26.87
C LEU A 130 -7.17 -10.03 -27.77
N VAL A 131 -7.74 -9.62 -28.91
CA VAL A 131 -7.09 -8.75 -29.92
C VAL A 131 -7.54 -7.31 -29.79
N ALA A 132 -8.53 -7.01 -28.96
CA ALA A 132 -8.80 -5.66 -28.52
C ALA A 132 -7.53 -5.14 -27.83
N THR A 133 -6.53 -4.84 -28.67
CA THR A 133 -5.68 -3.68 -28.42
C THR A 133 -6.69 -2.57 -28.11
N PRO A 134 -6.50 -1.79 -27.05
CA PRO A 134 -7.22 -0.53 -26.93
C PRO A 134 -7.05 0.10 -28.32
N THR A 135 -8.16 0.25 -29.02
CA THR A 135 -8.21 0.93 -30.29
C THR A 135 -7.41 2.20 -30.08
N THR A 136 -6.27 2.28 -30.73
CA THR A 136 -5.57 3.53 -30.95
C THR A 136 -6.44 4.36 -31.90
N SER A 137 -7.56 4.84 -31.37
CA SER A 137 -8.21 6.04 -31.80
C SER A 137 -7.57 7.11 -30.93
N ASP A 138 -6.68 7.87 -31.55
CA ASP A 138 -6.02 9.05 -31.02
C ASP A 138 -5.16 8.79 -29.76
N ALA A 139 -3.88 9.10 -29.89
CA ALA A 139 -2.89 9.09 -28.84
C ALA A 139 -3.24 10.10 -27.72
N ASN A 140 -4.29 9.82 -26.99
CA ASN A 140 -4.44 10.24 -25.62
C ASN A 140 -3.75 9.16 -24.80
N GLU A 141 -2.47 9.42 -24.45
CA GLU A 141 -1.84 8.75 -23.34
C GLU A 141 -2.87 8.73 -22.21
N THR A 142 -3.31 7.53 -21.80
CA THR A 142 -4.21 7.38 -20.65
C THR A 142 -3.42 7.81 -19.42
N THR A 143 -3.39 9.10 -19.17
CA THR A 143 -2.89 9.67 -17.93
C THR A 143 -3.82 9.18 -16.82
N TRP A 144 -3.25 8.54 -15.81
CA TRP A 144 -4.00 8.24 -14.60
C TRP A 144 -4.54 9.54 -14.00
N ASN A 145 -5.82 9.58 -13.70
CA ASN A 145 -6.47 10.75 -13.10
C ASN A 145 -6.85 10.45 -11.65
N SER A 146 -6.08 11.00 -10.72
CA SER A 146 -6.30 10.83 -9.28
C SER A 146 -7.61 11.47 -8.80
N THR A 147 -7.96 12.62 -9.37
CA THR A 147 -9.21 13.33 -9.03
C THR A 147 -10.44 12.52 -9.42
N ASP A 148 -10.44 11.92 -10.60
CA ASP A 148 -11.53 11.05 -11.04
C ASP A 148 -11.66 9.82 -10.12
N PHE A 149 -10.52 9.22 -9.75
CA PHE A 149 -10.52 8.10 -8.81
C PHE A 149 -11.15 8.51 -7.48
N ILE A 150 -10.70 9.59 -6.84
CA ILE A 150 -11.21 10.08 -5.56
C ILE A 150 -12.71 10.36 -5.64
N SER A 151 -13.17 11.01 -6.71
CA SER A 151 -14.58 11.36 -6.90
C SER A 151 -15.51 10.15 -6.89
N ILE A 152 -15.03 8.99 -7.34
CA ILE A 152 -15.77 7.72 -7.36
C ILE A 152 -15.55 6.95 -6.05
N TYR A 153 -14.31 6.94 -5.54
CA TYR A 153 -13.88 6.13 -4.41
C TYR A 153 -14.50 6.58 -3.08
N GLU A 154 -14.43 7.86 -2.75
CA GLU A 154 -14.90 8.38 -1.45
C GLU A 154 -16.37 8.12 -1.18
N PRO A 155 -17.32 8.40 -2.12
CA PRO A 155 -18.73 8.09 -1.90
C PRO A 155 -18.99 6.58 -1.73
N LEU A 156 -18.20 5.73 -2.41
CA LEU A 156 -18.30 4.28 -2.28
C LEU A 156 -17.78 3.81 -0.94
N MET A 157 -16.63 4.30 -0.49
CA MET A 157 -16.06 3.98 0.82
C MET A 157 -16.99 4.39 1.96
N LYS A 158 -17.58 5.59 1.88
CA LYS A 158 -18.58 6.05 2.87
C LYS A 158 -19.81 5.16 2.94
N LYS A 159 -20.24 4.54 1.84
CA LYS A 159 -21.32 3.55 1.81
C LYS A 159 -20.85 2.18 2.32
N ALA A 160 -19.70 1.73 1.87
CA ALA A 160 -19.11 0.45 2.26
C ALA A 160 -18.85 0.38 3.78
N SER A 161 -18.35 1.46 4.39
CA SER A 161 -18.14 1.56 5.84
C SER A 161 -19.44 1.47 6.66
N LYS A 162 -20.58 1.77 6.03
CA LYS A 162 -21.93 1.61 6.61
C LYS A 162 -22.56 0.24 6.32
N GLY A 163 -21.78 -0.70 5.75
CA GLY A 163 -22.21 -2.06 5.47
C GLY A 163 -22.83 -2.29 4.09
N ASP A 164 -22.77 -1.31 3.17
CA ASP A 164 -23.23 -1.49 1.79
C ASP A 164 -22.28 -2.44 1.03
N ARG A 165 -22.72 -3.66 0.81
CA ARG A 165 -21.96 -4.71 0.14
C ARG A 165 -21.67 -4.40 -1.33
N ILE A 166 -22.59 -3.72 -2.01
CA ILE A 166 -22.40 -3.35 -3.42
C ILE A 166 -21.29 -2.31 -3.54
N ALA A 167 -21.33 -1.29 -2.68
CA ALA A 167 -20.28 -0.28 -2.61
C ALA A 167 -18.91 -0.90 -2.25
N TYR A 168 -18.89 -1.86 -1.30
CA TYR A 168 -17.68 -2.60 -0.94
C TYR A 168 -17.05 -3.32 -2.15
N TYR A 169 -17.85 -4.02 -2.96
CA TYR A 169 -17.35 -4.70 -4.16
C TYR A 169 -16.88 -3.73 -5.23
N LYS A 170 -17.53 -2.57 -5.39
CA LYS A 170 -17.09 -1.53 -6.32
C LYS A 170 -15.76 -0.90 -5.89
N VAL A 171 -15.53 -0.68 -4.61
CA VAL A 171 -14.22 -0.25 -4.08
C VAL A 171 -13.14 -1.26 -4.43
N LYS A 172 -13.40 -2.54 -4.24
CA LYS A 172 -12.45 -3.60 -4.63
C LYS A 172 -12.16 -3.60 -6.13
N GLU A 173 -13.17 -3.37 -6.95
CA GLU A 173 -13.00 -3.28 -8.40
C GLU A 173 -12.10 -2.09 -8.80
N LEU A 174 -12.30 -0.92 -8.20
CA LEU A 174 -11.44 0.25 -8.41
C LEU A 174 -9.98 -0.03 -8.03
N ARG A 175 -9.74 -0.66 -6.87
CA ARG A 175 -8.41 -1.07 -6.45
C ARG A 175 -7.75 -2.08 -7.39
N ALA A 176 -8.54 -2.99 -7.95
CA ALA A 176 -8.04 -3.96 -8.93
C ALA A 176 -7.71 -3.30 -10.28
N GLN A 177 -8.49 -2.31 -10.72
CA GLN A 177 -8.22 -1.51 -11.93
C GLN A 177 -6.95 -0.68 -11.77
N GLU A 178 -6.78 -0.04 -10.61
CA GLU A 178 -5.57 0.70 -10.30
C GLU A 178 -4.33 -0.21 -10.36
N TYR A 179 -4.40 -1.41 -9.77
CA TYR A 179 -3.28 -2.35 -9.82
C TYR A 179 -2.96 -2.81 -11.26
N ARG A 180 -3.94 -2.99 -12.12
CA ARG A 180 -3.70 -3.26 -13.56
C ARG A 180 -2.96 -2.09 -14.21
N SER A 181 -3.37 -0.86 -13.94
CA SER A 181 -2.67 0.34 -14.41
C SER A 181 -1.23 0.41 -13.92
N THR A 182 -0.98 0.05 -12.66
CA THR A 182 0.39 -0.06 -12.11
C THR A 182 1.24 -1.07 -12.89
N ILE A 183 0.69 -2.25 -13.20
CA ILE A 183 1.38 -3.26 -14.01
C ILE A 183 1.69 -2.74 -15.41
N GLU A 184 0.74 -2.10 -16.07
CA GLU A 184 0.91 -1.51 -17.41
C GLU A 184 2.01 -0.46 -17.41
N ILE A 185 1.99 0.48 -16.47
CA ILE A 185 3.02 1.50 -16.28
C ILE A 185 4.40 0.87 -16.13
N VAL A 186 4.53 -0.11 -15.26
CA VAL A 186 5.82 -0.78 -15.02
C VAL A 186 6.30 -1.54 -16.26
N ASN A 187 5.40 -2.14 -17.00
CA ASN A 187 5.74 -2.91 -18.20
C ASN A 187 6.11 -2.03 -19.40
N GLN A 188 5.48 -0.86 -19.53
CA GLN A 188 5.87 0.08 -20.59
C GLN A 188 7.14 0.87 -20.25
N GLY A 189 7.54 0.92 -18.96
CA GLY A 189 8.76 1.53 -18.49
C GLY A 189 8.70 3.06 -18.35
N TYR A 190 7.53 3.66 -18.42
CA TYR A 190 7.30 5.08 -18.20
C TYR A 190 5.84 5.38 -17.85
N TYR A 191 5.59 6.59 -17.39
CA TYR A 191 4.26 7.18 -17.26
C TYR A 191 4.31 8.68 -17.51
N THR A 192 3.17 9.29 -17.72
CA THR A 192 3.00 10.74 -17.79
C THR A 192 2.20 11.18 -16.58
N THR A 193 2.71 12.17 -15.83
CA THR A 193 2.01 12.76 -14.68
C THR A 193 0.81 13.60 -15.15
N GLU A 194 -0.07 13.96 -14.24
CA GLU A 194 -1.24 14.80 -14.54
C GLU A 194 -0.84 16.16 -15.13
N ASP A 195 0.35 16.66 -14.77
CA ASP A 195 0.93 17.91 -15.31
C ASP A 195 1.62 17.71 -16.68
N GLY A 196 1.51 16.53 -17.29
CA GLY A 196 2.09 16.21 -18.60
C GLY A 196 3.58 15.87 -18.59
N LYS A 197 4.21 15.70 -17.43
CA LYS A 197 5.63 15.35 -17.32
C LYS A 197 5.81 13.84 -17.53
N ARG A 198 6.63 13.47 -18.51
CA ARG A 198 7.01 12.06 -18.73
C ARG A 198 8.10 11.63 -17.75
N VAL A 199 7.82 10.57 -17.00
CA VAL A 199 8.75 9.93 -16.05
C VAL A 199 9.11 8.55 -16.57
N THR A 200 10.40 8.28 -16.76
CA THR A 200 10.90 6.99 -17.25
C THR A 200 11.45 6.16 -16.10
N PHE A 201 11.13 4.88 -16.07
CA PHE A 201 11.70 3.96 -15.09
C PHE A 201 13.15 3.62 -15.46
N PRO A 202 14.10 3.71 -14.50
CA PRO A 202 15.44 3.19 -14.70
C PRO A 202 15.41 1.66 -14.79
N THR A 203 16.47 1.08 -15.34
CA THR A 203 16.62 -0.37 -15.62
C THR A 203 16.20 -1.23 -14.41
N ILE A 204 15.11 -1.97 -14.55
CA ILE A 204 14.49 -2.76 -13.48
C ILE A 204 15.27 -4.04 -13.18
N THR A 205 16.02 -4.53 -14.14
CA THR A 205 16.76 -5.80 -14.14
C THR A 205 17.65 -5.99 -12.89
N ARG A 206 18.24 -4.90 -12.37
CA ARG A 206 19.11 -4.98 -11.18
C ARG A 206 18.32 -5.40 -9.93
N MET A 207 17.16 -4.82 -9.69
CA MET A 207 16.30 -5.16 -8.54
C MET A 207 15.93 -6.65 -8.54
N GLU A 208 15.52 -7.17 -9.69
CA GLU A 208 15.13 -8.58 -9.85
C GLU A 208 16.29 -9.52 -9.58
N HIS A 209 17.47 -9.23 -10.12
CA HIS A 209 18.68 -10.06 -9.94
C HIS A 209 19.23 -10.03 -8.50
N GLU A 210 19.15 -8.90 -7.83
CA GLU A 210 19.65 -8.73 -6.47
C GLU A 210 18.63 -9.18 -5.40
N THR A 211 17.39 -9.50 -5.80
CA THR A 211 16.38 -10.05 -4.90
C THR A 211 16.83 -11.42 -4.37
N LYS A 212 16.71 -11.62 -3.04
CA LYS A 212 17.14 -12.85 -2.36
C LYS A 212 16.01 -13.51 -1.61
N PHE A 213 15.81 -14.79 -1.88
CA PHE A 213 14.87 -15.65 -1.16
C PHE A 213 15.61 -16.36 -0.02
N TYR A 214 15.10 -16.25 1.19
CA TYR A 214 15.57 -16.91 2.40
C TYR A 214 14.58 -17.97 2.81
N LYS A 215 14.90 -19.24 2.60
CA LYS A 215 14.00 -20.36 2.89
C LYS A 215 14.15 -20.85 4.32
N ASN A 216 15.39 -20.93 4.80
CA ASN A 216 15.77 -21.54 6.05
C ASN A 216 16.27 -20.51 7.05
N GLU A 217 16.44 -20.91 8.30
CA GLU A 217 17.17 -20.13 9.28
C GLU A 217 18.59 -19.82 8.80
N PHE A 218 19.06 -18.64 9.08
CA PHE A 218 20.45 -18.22 8.85
C PHE A 218 20.86 -17.22 9.94
N ARG A 219 22.16 -17.07 10.13
CA ARG A 219 22.73 -16.09 11.05
C ARG A 219 23.52 -15.04 10.29
N VAL A 220 23.71 -13.91 10.93
CA VAL A 220 24.53 -12.83 10.39
C VAL A 220 25.66 -12.59 11.39
N ASP A 221 26.89 -12.89 10.97
CA ASP A 221 28.08 -12.76 11.80
C ASP A 221 28.72 -11.38 11.61
N ASN A 222 29.49 -10.95 12.61
CA ASN A 222 30.34 -9.76 12.55
C ASN A 222 29.59 -8.43 12.31
N ILE A 223 28.36 -8.29 12.74
CA ILE A 223 27.65 -7.01 12.73
C ILE A 223 28.14 -6.17 13.91
N PRO A 224 28.72 -4.99 13.68
CA PRO A 224 29.13 -4.12 14.76
C PRO A 224 27.93 -3.71 15.61
N THR A 225 28.15 -3.54 16.91
CA THR A 225 27.17 -2.96 17.82
C THR A 225 27.33 -1.45 17.78
N ASN A 226 26.23 -0.71 17.65
CA ASN A 226 26.27 0.73 17.73
C ASN A 226 26.64 1.17 19.17
N GLU A 227 27.33 2.29 19.30
CA GLU A 227 27.63 2.88 20.60
C GLU A 227 26.37 3.40 21.31
N GLU A 228 25.41 3.88 20.53
CA GLU A 228 24.10 4.34 21.01
C GLU A 228 23.08 3.20 21.00
N GLU A 229 22.12 3.28 21.91
CA GLU A 229 20.99 2.36 21.94
C GLU A 229 20.11 2.52 20.69
N THR A 230 19.56 1.39 20.22
CA THR A 230 18.61 1.43 19.11
C THR A 230 17.40 2.28 19.48
N LYS A 231 17.16 3.36 18.77
CA LYS A 231 15.95 4.17 18.95
C LYS A 231 14.75 3.41 18.38
N ILE A 232 13.70 3.24 19.20
CA ILE A 232 12.44 2.63 18.75
C ILE A 232 11.33 3.67 18.84
N ILE A 233 10.62 3.89 17.74
CA ILE A 233 9.52 4.85 17.66
C ILE A 233 8.28 4.20 17.08
N VAL A 234 7.10 4.65 17.51
CA VAL A 234 5.81 4.19 16.96
C VAL A 234 5.08 5.40 16.41
N ARG A 235 4.66 5.32 15.15
CA ARG A 235 4.03 6.44 14.45
C ARG A 235 2.74 6.00 13.76
N ASN A 236 1.73 6.88 13.84
CA ASN A 236 0.50 6.70 13.06
C ASN A 236 0.69 7.29 11.66
N VAL A 237 1.31 6.51 10.78
CA VAL A 237 1.71 6.94 9.43
C VAL A 237 1.79 5.75 8.49
N ASP A 238 1.69 6.00 7.18
CA ASP A 238 1.92 5.00 6.13
C ASP A 238 3.39 4.56 6.09
N CYS A 239 3.64 3.26 5.90
CA CYS A 239 4.99 2.70 5.94
C CYS A 239 5.90 3.18 4.79
N LEU A 240 5.35 3.52 3.62
CA LEU A 240 6.12 4.06 2.50
C LEU A 240 6.51 5.52 2.76
N GLU A 241 5.61 6.31 3.34
CA GLU A 241 5.89 7.69 3.76
C GLU A 241 6.98 7.71 4.82
N GLU A 242 6.87 6.84 5.82
CA GLU A 242 7.90 6.70 6.85
C GLU A 242 9.24 6.29 6.26
N GLY A 243 9.26 5.34 5.33
CA GLY A 243 10.47 4.94 4.61
C GLY A 243 11.12 6.10 3.85
N VAL A 244 10.31 6.91 3.16
CA VAL A 244 10.79 8.11 2.44
C VAL A 244 11.32 9.15 3.42
N ARG A 245 10.64 9.37 4.55
CA ARG A 245 11.09 10.28 5.61
C ARG A 245 12.48 9.87 6.13
N LEU A 246 12.65 8.61 6.50
CA LEU A 246 13.92 8.09 7.00
C LEU A 246 15.05 8.23 5.98
N CYS A 247 14.77 7.96 4.70
CA CYS A 247 15.77 8.20 3.63
C CYS A 247 16.20 9.67 3.56
N ARG A 248 15.27 10.62 3.72
CA ARG A 248 15.58 12.06 3.73
C ARG A 248 16.41 12.46 4.94
N GLU A 249 16.23 11.79 6.08
CA GLU A 249 17.00 12.01 7.30
C GLU A 249 18.36 11.30 7.30
N GLY A 250 18.74 10.67 6.19
CA GLY A 250 20.05 10.03 6.03
C GLY A 250 20.16 8.63 6.63
N TYR A 251 19.03 7.98 6.89
CA TYR A 251 18.98 6.56 7.21
C TYR A 251 18.93 5.71 5.94
N ASN A 252 19.29 4.43 6.08
CA ASN A 252 19.15 3.40 5.05
C ASN A 252 18.09 2.37 5.45
N PRO A 253 16.78 2.72 5.39
CA PRO A 253 15.72 1.85 5.90
C PRO A 253 15.44 0.66 4.99
N ALA A 254 15.06 -0.48 5.59
CA ALA A 254 14.29 -1.51 4.91
C ALA A 254 12.85 -1.54 5.47
N ILE A 255 11.88 -1.64 4.56
CA ILE A 255 10.45 -1.62 4.90
C ILE A 255 9.91 -3.05 4.96
N LEU A 256 9.23 -3.39 6.05
CA LEU A 256 8.55 -4.67 6.17
C LEU A 256 7.33 -4.71 5.26
N ASN A 257 7.33 -5.62 4.29
CA ASN A 257 6.12 -6.11 3.63
C ASN A 257 5.54 -7.24 4.48
N MET A 258 4.37 -7.02 5.06
CA MET A 258 3.61 -8.03 5.83
C MET A 258 2.94 -9.01 4.87
N ALA A 259 3.78 -9.85 4.26
CA ALA A 259 3.47 -10.63 3.08
C ALA A 259 2.44 -11.76 3.30
N SER A 260 1.75 -12.12 2.24
CA SER A 260 1.06 -13.40 2.17
C SER A 260 2.07 -14.55 2.15
N ARG A 261 1.82 -15.59 2.94
CA ARG A 261 2.68 -16.78 2.96
C ARG A 261 2.57 -17.61 1.69
N ARG A 262 1.38 -17.66 1.09
CA ARG A 262 1.07 -18.61 0.00
C ARG A 262 1.47 -18.11 -1.37
N HIS A 263 1.28 -16.83 -1.63
CA HIS A 263 1.56 -16.20 -2.93
C HIS A 263 1.79 -14.70 -2.73
N PRO A 264 2.68 -14.08 -3.51
CA PRO A 264 2.98 -12.67 -3.41
C PRO A 264 1.78 -11.79 -3.81
N GLY A 265 1.66 -10.65 -3.14
CA GLY A 265 0.62 -9.66 -3.42
C GLY A 265 -0.75 -10.01 -2.84
N GLY A 266 -0.86 -11.12 -2.09
CA GLY A 266 -2.10 -11.47 -1.41
C GLY A 266 -3.33 -11.45 -2.32
N GLY A 267 -4.29 -10.62 -1.99
CA GLY A 267 -5.54 -10.42 -2.72
C GLY A 267 -5.56 -9.21 -3.66
N VAL A 268 -4.40 -8.67 -4.06
CA VAL A 268 -4.31 -7.41 -4.84
C VAL A 268 -5.09 -7.47 -6.16
N MET A 269 -5.06 -8.59 -6.86
CA MET A 269 -5.82 -8.80 -8.11
C MET A 269 -7.33 -8.70 -7.92
N LEU A 270 -7.81 -8.98 -6.72
CA LEU A 270 -9.22 -8.90 -6.32
C LEU A 270 -9.54 -7.62 -5.55
N GLY A 271 -8.62 -6.64 -5.51
CA GLY A 271 -8.81 -5.35 -4.88
C GLY A 271 -8.85 -5.39 -3.35
N ALA A 272 -8.18 -6.35 -2.73
CA ALA A 272 -7.99 -6.34 -1.27
C ALA A 272 -7.17 -5.11 -0.84
N GLY A 273 -7.37 -4.64 0.38
CA GLY A 273 -6.87 -3.35 0.87
C GLY A 273 -5.87 -3.43 2.01
N ALA A 274 -5.22 -4.59 2.26
CA ALA A 274 -4.22 -4.69 3.31
C ALA A 274 -2.86 -4.09 2.86
N GLN A 275 -1.88 -4.06 3.75
CA GLN A 275 -0.60 -3.40 3.54
C GLN A 275 0.15 -3.96 2.32
N GLU A 276 0.28 -5.28 2.17
CA GLU A 276 0.96 -5.88 1.01
C GLU A 276 0.32 -5.45 -0.31
N GLU A 277 -1.02 -5.44 -0.37
CA GLU A 277 -1.75 -5.04 -1.57
C GLU A 277 -1.55 -3.56 -1.89
N SER A 278 -1.46 -2.68 -0.87
CA SER A 278 -1.12 -1.27 -1.04
C SER A 278 0.28 -1.09 -1.60
N LEU A 279 1.28 -1.82 -1.08
CA LEU A 279 2.65 -1.81 -1.61
C LEU A 279 2.68 -2.20 -3.09
N PHE A 280 1.94 -3.23 -3.49
CA PHE A 280 1.88 -3.71 -4.87
C PHE A 280 1.21 -2.70 -5.82
N ARG A 281 0.21 -1.96 -5.35
CA ARG A 281 -0.41 -0.91 -6.16
C ARG A 281 0.50 0.30 -6.38
N ARG A 282 1.31 0.64 -5.39
CA ARG A 282 2.09 1.88 -5.39
C ARG A 282 3.52 1.73 -5.90
N THR A 283 4.00 0.48 -6.05
CA THR A 283 5.40 0.19 -6.38
C THR A 283 5.53 -0.86 -7.49
N ASN A 284 6.75 -1.05 -7.98
CA ASN A 284 7.09 -2.16 -8.88
C ASN A 284 7.52 -3.44 -8.14
N LEU A 285 7.19 -3.57 -6.84
CA LEU A 285 7.59 -4.70 -5.98
C LEU A 285 7.16 -6.07 -6.54
N PHE A 286 6.03 -6.11 -7.26
CA PHE A 286 5.51 -7.34 -7.84
C PHE A 286 6.53 -8.03 -8.76
N ARG A 287 7.34 -7.29 -9.51
CA ARG A 287 8.36 -7.86 -10.41
C ARG A 287 9.41 -8.67 -9.66
N SER A 288 9.77 -8.20 -8.47
CA SER A 288 10.72 -8.89 -7.59
C SER A 288 10.11 -10.18 -7.03
N LEU A 289 8.88 -10.14 -6.54
CA LEU A 289 8.29 -11.26 -5.80
C LEU A 289 7.68 -12.34 -6.71
N TYR A 290 7.12 -11.96 -7.84
CA TYR A 290 6.48 -12.93 -8.76
C TYR A 290 7.47 -13.89 -9.43
N GLN A 291 8.77 -13.57 -9.48
CA GLN A 291 9.78 -14.51 -9.97
C GLN A 291 9.87 -15.81 -9.15
N PHE A 292 9.35 -15.82 -7.91
CA PHE A 292 9.35 -16.97 -7.01
C PHE A 292 8.02 -17.75 -7.01
N THR A 293 7.13 -17.52 -7.95
CA THR A 293 5.88 -18.25 -8.03
C THR A 293 5.57 -18.73 -9.43
N VAL A 294 5.10 -19.98 -9.55
CA VAL A 294 4.58 -20.51 -10.81
C VAL A 294 3.11 -20.20 -11.00
N TYR A 295 2.41 -19.87 -9.93
CA TYR A 295 0.96 -19.66 -9.93
C TYR A 295 0.55 -18.44 -10.79
N PHE A 296 1.36 -17.36 -10.73
CA PHE A 296 1.11 -16.14 -11.50
C PHE A 296 1.83 -16.10 -12.85
N ILE A 297 2.80 -16.98 -13.08
CA ILE A 297 3.50 -17.08 -14.37
C ILE A 297 2.56 -17.53 -15.47
N ASN A 298 1.50 -18.25 -15.12
CA ASN A 298 0.45 -18.66 -16.05
C ASN A 298 -0.61 -17.57 -16.27
N HIS A 299 -0.64 -16.51 -15.49
CA HIS A 299 -1.41 -15.33 -15.85
C HIS A 299 -0.71 -14.62 -17.00
N VAL A 300 -1.42 -14.49 -18.09
CA VAL A 300 -1.03 -13.91 -19.37
C VAL A 300 -0.26 -12.58 -19.23
N TRP A 301 -0.61 -11.79 -18.24
CA TRP A 301 -0.02 -10.50 -17.92
C TRP A 301 1.45 -10.55 -17.50
N TYR A 302 1.92 -11.67 -16.93
CA TYR A 302 3.24 -11.78 -16.33
C TYR A 302 4.24 -12.58 -17.18
N LYS A 303 3.76 -13.51 -18.01
CA LYS A 303 4.63 -14.38 -18.85
C LYS A 303 5.61 -13.61 -19.71
N LYS A 304 5.23 -12.42 -20.16
CA LYS A 304 6.07 -11.58 -21.04
C LYS A 304 7.17 -10.85 -20.31
N TYR A 305 7.03 -10.62 -18.99
CA TYR A 305 7.83 -9.64 -18.25
C TYR A 305 8.60 -10.21 -17.07
N ILE A 306 8.30 -11.42 -16.61
CA ILE A 306 8.92 -12.02 -15.43
C ILE A 306 9.44 -13.41 -15.78
N THR A 307 10.76 -13.57 -15.68
CA THR A 307 11.41 -14.87 -15.82
C THR A 307 11.48 -15.53 -14.45
N PRO A 308 10.89 -16.74 -14.28
CA PRO A 308 11.01 -17.48 -13.03
C PRO A 308 12.48 -17.80 -12.74
N VAL A 309 12.88 -17.70 -11.48
CA VAL A 309 14.21 -18.17 -11.08
C VAL A 309 14.32 -19.69 -11.24
N SER A 310 15.44 -20.12 -11.79
CA SER A 310 15.76 -21.55 -11.98
C SER A 310 16.18 -22.28 -10.70
N THR A 311 16.34 -21.56 -9.59
CA THR A 311 16.92 -22.04 -8.33
C THR A 311 16.05 -23.01 -7.52
N GLY A 312 14.82 -23.26 -7.91
CA GLY A 312 13.89 -24.11 -7.16
C GLY A 312 13.29 -23.47 -5.90
N GLU A 313 13.76 -22.31 -5.47
CA GLU A 313 13.21 -21.57 -4.35
C GLU A 313 11.91 -20.87 -4.77
N ARG A 314 10.81 -21.17 -4.09
CA ARG A 314 9.47 -20.71 -4.48
C ARG A 314 8.56 -20.56 -3.28
N TYR A 315 7.50 -19.78 -3.48
CA TYR A 315 6.36 -19.79 -2.57
C TYR A 315 5.78 -21.22 -2.43
N PRO A 316 5.21 -21.57 -1.27
CA PRO A 316 4.96 -20.72 -0.10
C PRO A 316 6.22 -20.41 0.71
N LEU A 317 6.24 -19.24 1.37
CA LEU A 317 7.26 -18.91 2.36
C LEU A 317 7.24 -19.94 3.48
N ASP A 318 8.41 -20.27 4.05
CA ASP A 318 8.50 -21.16 5.19
C ASP A 318 7.65 -20.66 6.37
N ARG A 319 7.13 -21.60 7.14
CA ARG A 319 6.23 -21.27 8.23
C ARG A 319 6.93 -20.54 9.37
N ASN A 320 8.21 -20.77 9.59
CA ASN A 320 8.97 -20.22 10.71
C ASN A 320 10.05 -19.21 10.27
N PHE A 321 10.68 -19.39 9.11
CA PHE A 321 11.89 -18.66 8.72
C PHE A 321 11.80 -17.95 7.36
N GLY A 322 10.78 -18.22 6.55
CA GLY A 322 10.73 -17.75 5.16
C GLY A 322 10.66 -16.24 5.03
N GLY A 323 11.54 -15.67 4.19
CA GLY A 323 11.54 -14.26 3.86
C GLY A 323 12.16 -13.96 2.50
N ILE A 324 11.87 -12.79 1.94
CA ILE A 324 12.45 -12.31 0.69
C ILE A 324 12.94 -10.88 0.89
N TYR A 325 14.15 -10.60 0.43
CA TYR A 325 14.69 -9.24 0.35
C TYR A 325 14.57 -8.70 -1.06
N THR A 326 14.04 -7.50 -1.21
CA THR A 326 13.95 -6.77 -2.49
C THR A 326 14.68 -5.43 -2.37
N PRO A 327 15.80 -5.22 -3.08
CA PRO A 327 16.50 -3.95 -3.05
C PRO A 327 15.86 -2.92 -3.98
N GLY A 328 15.70 -1.69 -3.51
CA GLY A 328 15.49 -0.51 -4.34
C GLY A 328 14.28 -0.55 -5.28
N ALA A 329 13.17 -1.16 -4.87
CA ALA A 329 11.92 -1.06 -5.61
C ALA A 329 11.46 0.40 -5.71
N LEU A 330 10.80 0.76 -6.80
CA LEU A 330 10.37 2.11 -7.08
C LEU A 330 8.96 2.35 -6.53
N LEU A 331 8.82 3.28 -5.62
CA LEU A 331 7.57 3.93 -5.25
C LEU A 331 7.32 5.05 -6.25
N PHE A 332 6.21 4.98 -6.98
CA PHE A 332 5.86 5.96 -8.02
C PHE A 332 4.40 6.43 -7.97
N ARG A 333 3.62 5.94 -7.01
CA ARG A 333 2.26 6.40 -6.73
C ARG A 333 2.11 6.79 -5.27
N GLU A 334 1.35 7.83 -5.06
CA GLU A 334 0.86 8.20 -3.74
C GLU A 334 -0.16 7.18 -3.23
N ASP A 335 -0.70 7.38 -2.04
CA ASP A 335 -1.61 6.44 -1.42
C ASP A 335 -3.04 6.51 -2.01
N GLU A 336 -3.93 5.71 -1.43
CA GLU A 336 -5.32 5.60 -1.86
C GLU A 336 -6.13 6.89 -1.59
N GLN A 337 -5.79 7.63 -0.53
CA GLN A 337 -6.45 8.89 -0.18
C GLN A 337 -6.11 9.98 -1.18
N HIS A 338 -4.90 9.93 -1.74
CA HIS A 338 -4.45 10.80 -2.83
C HIS A 338 -4.78 10.25 -4.23
N GLY A 339 -5.71 9.30 -4.33
CA GLY A 339 -6.15 8.72 -5.59
C GLY A 339 -5.06 8.01 -6.38
N TYR A 340 -4.03 7.49 -5.71
CA TYR A 340 -2.87 6.86 -6.34
C TYR A 340 -2.18 7.75 -7.38
N LYS A 341 -2.12 9.05 -7.12
CA LYS A 341 -1.51 10.05 -8.00
C LYS A 341 -0.09 9.64 -8.40
N LEU A 342 0.24 9.82 -9.67
CA LEU A 342 1.56 9.49 -10.20
C LEU A 342 2.59 10.55 -9.78
N MET A 343 3.66 10.11 -9.13
CA MET A 343 4.69 10.98 -8.56
C MET A 343 5.61 11.53 -9.65
N GLU A 344 5.93 12.82 -9.61
CA GLU A 344 6.92 13.42 -10.51
C GLU A 344 8.34 12.88 -10.32
N SER A 345 8.65 12.40 -9.13
CA SER A 345 9.96 11.89 -8.76
C SER A 345 9.84 10.61 -7.93
N PRO A 346 9.87 9.43 -8.59
CA PRO A 346 9.83 8.14 -7.91
C PRO A 346 10.92 8.01 -6.85
N LYS A 347 10.63 7.27 -5.77
CA LYS A 347 11.57 6.98 -4.69
C LYS A 347 12.00 5.53 -4.73
N ARG A 348 13.25 5.25 -4.37
CA ARG A 348 13.76 3.89 -4.22
C ARG A 348 13.70 3.47 -2.77
N LEU A 349 13.06 2.33 -2.52
CA LEU A 349 12.88 1.77 -1.19
C LEU A 349 13.20 0.27 -1.22
N SER A 350 13.85 -0.23 -0.18
CA SER A 350 14.13 -1.66 -0.03
C SER A 350 13.08 -2.33 0.85
N PHE A 351 12.73 -3.57 0.52
CA PHE A 351 11.68 -4.30 1.22
C PHE A 351 12.16 -5.64 1.78
N ILE A 352 11.60 -5.99 2.93
CA ILE A 352 11.72 -7.31 3.55
C ILE A 352 10.33 -7.93 3.61
N SER A 353 10.08 -8.95 2.80
CA SER A 353 8.78 -9.63 2.72
C SER A 353 8.78 -10.85 3.62
N VAL A 354 8.04 -10.82 4.72
CA VAL A 354 7.88 -11.93 5.66
C VAL A 354 6.40 -12.05 6.03
N ALA A 355 5.91 -13.28 6.11
CA ALA A 355 4.51 -13.54 6.46
C ALA A 355 4.33 -13.78 7.95
N GLY A 356 3.39 -13.10 8.59
CA GLY A 356 2.95 -13.38 9.97
C GLY A 356 2.29 -14.75 10.10
N MET A 357 1.98 -15.16 11.33
CA MET A 357 1.15 -16.35 11.59
C MET A 357 -0.29 -16.05 11.17
N ASN A 358 -0.82 -16.85 10.25
CA ASN A 358 -2.19 -16.64 9.74
C ASN A 358 -3.21 -17.25 10.71
N ARG A 359 -3.99 -16.41 11.38
CA ARG A 359 -5.03 -16.80 12.34
C ARG A 359 -4.51 -17.81 13.35
N PRO A 360 -3.51 -17.44 14.16
CA PRO A 360 -2.93 -18.34 15.13
C PRO A 360 -3.99 -18.79 16.13
N LYS A 361 -3.81 -19.99 16.70
CA LYS A 361 -4.55 -20.36 17.89
C LYS A 361 -4.20 -19.38 18.99
N ILE A 362 -5.21 -18.80 19.62
CA ILE A 362 -5.04 -17.88 20.76
C ILE A 362 -5.31 -18.61 22.07
N LYS A 363 -4.53 -18.31 23.09
CA LYS A 363 -4.68 -18.81 24.45
C LYS A 363 -5.80 -18.05 25.18
N ASP A 364 -5.82 -16.73 24.96
CA ASP A 364 -6.83 -15.80 25.43
C ASP A 364 -6.96 -14.63 24.42
N ALA A 365 -7.79 -13.62 24.71
CA ALA A 365 -8.00 -12.50 23.80
C ALA A 365 -6.73 -11.71 23.48
N THR A 366 -5.67 -11.83 24.29
CA THR A 366 -4.45 -11.00 24.23
C THR A 366 -3.19 -11.77 23.86
N HIS A 367 -3.22 -13.12 23.85
CA HIS A 367 -2.03 -13.96 23.64
C HIS A 367 -2.26 -15.05 22.60
N ILE A 368 -1.27 -15.27 21.74
CA ILE A 368 -1.19 -16.47 20.89
C ILE A 368 -0.84 -17.69 21.78
N ALA A 369 -1.17 -18.88 21.32
CA ALA A 369 -0.84 -20.12 22.04
C ALA A 369 0.69 -20.30 22.20
N ASP A 370 1.10 -20.86 23.33
CA ASP A 370 2.51 -20.93 23.74
C ASP A 370 3.40 -21.68 22.73
N ASP A 371 2.86 -22.71 22.06
CA ASP A 371 3.53 -23.49 21.02
C ASP A 371 3.80 -22.72 19.72
N LEU A 372 3.21 -21.54 19.55
CA LEU A 372 3.39 -20.68 18.38
C LEU A 372 4.36 -19.50 18.63
N ILE A 373 4.72 -19.24 19.88
CA ILE A 373 5.56 -18.10 20.27
C ILE A 373 6.92 -18.15 19.57
N GLU A 374 7.62 -19.27 19.68
CA GLU A 374 8.97 -19.40 19.12
C GLU A 374 8.96 -19.28 17.58
N GLY A 375 7.99 -19.88 16.90
CA GLY A 375 7.82 -19.73 15.46
C GLY A 375 7.53 -18.28 15.05
N THR A 376 6.82 -17.52 15.88
CA THR A 376 6.55 -16.08 15.66
C THR A 376 7.83 -15.26 15.85
N LYS A 377 8.59 -15.51 16.92
CA LYS A 377 9.90 -14.87 17.15
C LYS A 377 10.90 -15.17 16.02
N ASN A 378 10.92 -16.40 15.50
CA ASN A 378 11.80 -16.77 14.40
C ASN A 378 11.51 -15.96 13.13
N LYS A 379 10.25 -15.61 12.87
CA LYS A 379 9.91 -14.68 11.77
C LYS A 379 10.42 -13.26 12.04
N MET A 380 10.31 -12.77 13.28
CA MET A 380 10.84 -11.47 13.68
C MET A 380 12.37 -11.45 13.55
N ARG A 381 13.06 -12.48 14.02
CA ARG A 381 14.51 -12.64 13.83
C ARG A 381 14.89 -12.67 12.35
N THR A 382 14.09 -13.32 11.51
CA THR A 382 14.31 -13.34 10.05
C THR A 382 14.23 -11.94 9.45
N ILE A 383 13.27 -11.11 9.86
CA ILE A 383 13.16 -9.71 9.43
C ILE A 383 14.44 -8.94 9.79
N LEU A 384 14.86 -9.03 11.04
CA LEU A 384 16.06 -8.34 11.54
C LEU A 384 17.34 -8.85 10.83
N ARG A 385 17.50 -10.15 10.71
CA ARG A 385 18.67 -10.75 10.04
C ARG A 385 18.77 -10.33 8.58
N ILE A 386 17.67 -10.29 7.84
CA ILE A 386 17.66 -9.83 6.45
C ILE A 386 18.12 -8.38 6.37
N GLY A 387 17.60 -7.49 7.20
CA GLY A 387 18.00 -6.08 7.22
C GLY A 387 19.50 -5.92 7.50
N LEU A 388 20.02 -6.57 8.54
CA LEU A 388 21.44 -6.52 8.89
C LEU A 388 22.35 -7.10 7.79
N ARG A 389 21.95 -8.21 7.18
CA ARG A 389 22.73 -8.84 6.08
C ARG A 389 22.88 -7.94 4.87
N HIS A 390 21.89 -7.09 4.63
CA HIS A 390 21.89 -6.15 3.51
C HIS A 390 22.36 -4.75 3.88
N GLY A 391 22.91 -4.56 5.08
CA GLY A 391 23.53 -3.31 5.52
C GLY A 391 22.53 -2.18 5.79
N HIS A 392 21.29 -2.51 6.15
CA HIS A 392 20.33 -1.53 6.60
C HIS A 392 20.61 -1.12 8.05
N ASP A 393 20.63 0.17 8.30
CA ASP A 393 20.83 0.74 9.63
C ASP A 393 19.54 1.04 10.36
N SER A 394 18.43 0.93 9.66
CA SER A 394 17.10 1.21 10.17
C SER A 394 16.03 0.33 9.55
N LEU A 395 14.90 0.18 10.25
CA LEU A 395 13.76 -0.60 9.77
C LEU A 395 12.47 0.20 9.90
N VAL A 396 11.58 0.03 8.93
CA VAL A 396 10.18 0.42 9.04
C VAL A 396 9.35 -0.85 9.19
N LEU A 397 8.84 -1.07 10.38
CA LEU A 397 8.01 -2.20 10.75
C LEU A 397 6.54 -1.79 10.83
N GLY A 398 5.66 -2.73 11.12
CA GLY A 398 4.22 -2.50 11.32
C GLY A 398 3.63 -3.47 12.32
N ALA A 399 2.32 -3.42 12.52
CA ALA A 399 1.58 -4.36 13.37
C ALA A 399 1.52 -5.75 12.71
N PHE A 400 2.63 -6.49 12.81
CA PHE A 400 2.93 -7.70 12.07
C PHE A 400 1.89 -8.81 12.27
N GLY A 401 1.09 -9.04 11.25
CA GLY A 401 0.03 -10.03 11.26
C GLY A 401 -1.22 -9.66 12.08
N CYS A 402 -1.31 -8.45 12.64
CA CYS A 402 -2.43 -8.05 13.53
C CYS A 402 -3.71 -7.68 12.77
N GLY A 403 -3.63 -7.37 11.48
CA GLY A 403 -4.80 -7.10 10.62
C GLY A 403 -5.50 -8.39 10.17
N ALA A 404 -5.47 -8.70 8.89
CA ALA A 404 -6.15 -9.85 8.27
C ALA A 404 -5.77 -11.21 8.90
N TYR A 405 -4.57 -11.34 9.47
CA TYR A 405 -4.09 -12.56 10.10
C TYR A 405 -4.45 -12.68 11.58
N ARG A 406 -5.05 -11.67 12.20
CA ARG A 406 -5.68 -11.69 13.53
C ARG A 406 -4.76 -12.11 14.68
N ASN A 407 -3.47 -11.72 14.65
CA ASN A 407 -2.62 -11.86 15.82
C ASN A 407 -2.95 -10.74 16.82
N PRO A 408 -2.92 -11.00 18.15
CA PRO A 408 -3.14 -9.99 19.18
C PRO A 408 -2.01 -8.94 19.17
N PRO A 409 -2.28 -7.64 18.93
CA PRO A 409 -1.23 -6.63 18.75
C PRO A 409 -0.38 -6.41 20.00
N SER A 410 -0.95 -6.47 21.22
CA SER A 410 -0.19 -6.35 22.47
C SER A 410 0.85 -7.45 22.64
N HIS A 411 0.50 -8.68 22.29
CA HIS A 411 1.45 -9.78 22.36
C HIS A 411 2.53 -9.67 21.27
N ILE A 412 2.14 -9.29 20.06
CA ILE A 412 3.12 -9.13 18.95
C ILE A 412 4.11 -8.00 19.27
N ALA A 413 3.66 -6.86 19.83
CA ALA A 413 4.53 -5.78 20.27
C ALA A 413 5.55 -6.28 21.32
N LYS A 414 5.07 -7.00 22.35
CA LYS A 414 5.91 -7.61 23.38
C LYS A 414 6.93 -8.59 22.81
N LEU A 415 6.53 -9.46 21.88
CA LEU A 415 7.46 -10.41 21.26
C LEU A 415 8.53 -9.71 20.41
N PHE A 416 8.21 -8.59 19.75
CA PHE A 416 9.24 -7.76 19.12
C PHE A 416 10.20 -7.16 20.13
N HIS A 417 9.69 -6.64 21.25
CA HIS A 417 10.53 -6.10 22.32
C HIS A 417 11.50 -7.18 22.85
N GLU A 418 10.99 -8.38 23.15
CA GLU A 418 11.83 -9.49 23.60
C GLU A 418 12.90 -9.88 22.57
N VAL A 419 12.59 -9.84 21.26
CA VAL A 419 13.56 -10.16 20.20
C VAL A 419 14.60 -9.05 20.05
N PHE A 420 14.23 -7.76 20.19
CA PHE A 420 15.19 -6.65 20.11
C PHE A 420 16.22 -6.70 21.23
N GLU A 421 15.87 -7.23 22.41
CA GLU A 421 16.79 -7.40 23.54
C GLU A 421 17.71 -8.64 23.40
N GLU A 422 17.49 -9.50 22.40
CA GLU A 422 18.40 -10.62 22.16
C GLU A 422 19.81 -10.14 21.78
N PRO A 423 20.88 -10.77 22.28
CA PRO A 423 22.26 -10.34 22.01
C PRO A 423 22.60 -10.21 20.52
N GLU A 424 21.91 -10.96 19.68
CA GLU A 424 22.08 -10.91 18.21
C GLU A 424 21.61 -9.58 17.62
N PHE A 425 20.65 -8.89 18.25
CA PHE A 425 19.98 -7.71 17.67
C PHE A 425 20.12 -6.44 18.50
N LYS A 426 20.45 -6.58 19.79
CA LYS A 426 20.56 -5.44 20.70
C LYS A 426 21.58 -4.42 20.18
N ASN A 427 21.12 -3.18 19.99
CA ASN A 427 21.91 -2.05 19.48
C ASN A 427 22.59 -2.30 18.12
N LYS A 428 21.96 -3.13 17.24
CA LYS A 428 22.46 -3.37 15.87
C LYS A 428 21.86 -2.40 14.84
N TYR A 429 20.73 -1.79 15.15
CA TYR A 429 20.09 -0.77 14.32
C TYR A 429 20.25 0.60 14.96
N ARG A 430 20.30 1.65 14.15
CA ARG A 430 20.24 3.04 14.63
C ARG A 430 18.81 3.41 15.01
N LEU A 431 17.83 2.95 14.21
CA LEU A 431 16.43 3.26 14.42
C LEU A 431 15.53 2.14 13.91
N ILE A 432 14.50 1.82 14.69
CA ILE A 432 13.38 0.98 14.29
C ILE A 432 12.11 1.81 14.43
N SER A 433 11.38 2.02 13.34
CA SER A 433 10.11 2.74 13.33
C SER A 433 8.96 1.78 13.06
N PHE A 434 7.98 1.73 13.96
CA PHE A 434 6.70 1.08 13.71
C PHE A 434 5.75 2.08 13.06
N ALA A 435 5.54 1.94 11.76
CA ALA A 435 4.56 2.71 11.00
C ALA A 435 3.23 1.94 10.97
N ILE A 436 2.26 2.38 11.75
CA ILE A 436 0.99 1.68 11.95
C ILE A 436 -0.15 2.68 11.76
N LEU A 437 -0.87 2.54 10.65
CA LEU A 437 -2.11 3.29 10.46
C LEU A 437 -3.17 2.83 11.46
N ASP A 438 -3.75 3.78 12.17
CA ASP A 438 -4.90 3.53 13.03
C ASP A 438 -6.17 3.53 12.19
N ASP A 439 -6.37 2.46 11.44
CA ASP A 439 -7.38 2.28 10.41
C ASP A 439 -8.75 1.84 10.93
N HIS A 440 -9.03 2.11 12.21
CA HIS A 440 -10.27 1.71 12.87
C HIS A 440 -10.58 0.20 12.83
N ASN A 441 -9.57 -0.67 12.63
CA ASN A 441 -9.68 -2.12 12.86
C ASN A 441 -9.93 -2.46 14.34
N THR A 442 -10.46 -1.49 15.08
CA THR A 442 -10.92 -1.59 16.45
C THR A 442 -12.20 -2.43 16.54
N HIS A 443 -12.48 -2.94 17.74
CA HIS A 443 -13.65 -3.77 18.05
C HIS A 443 -13.59 -5.23 17.56
N GLN A 444 -12.45 -5.67 17.04
CA GLN A 444 -12.22 -7.10 16.86
C GLN A 444 -11.78 -7.73 18.19
N ALA A 445 -12.19 -8.99 18.43
CA ALA A 445 -11.85 -9.69 19.69
C ALA A 445 -10.33 -9.80 19.95
N HIS A 446 -9.50 -9.75 18.88
CA HIS A 446 -8.05 -9.85 18.98
C HIS A 446 -7.33 -8.47 19.07
N ASN A 447 -8.01 -7.39 18.75
CA ASN A 447 -7.46 -6.02 18.82
C ASN A 447 -8.52 -4.98 19.23
N PRO A 448 -9.05 -5.06 20.48
CA PRO A 448 -10.14 -4.20 20.93
C PRO A 448 -9.76 -2.71 20.98
N GLU A 449 -8.46 -2.39 21.08
CA GLU A 449 -7.91 -1.02 21.13
C GLU A 449 -7.28 -0.58 19.80
N GLY A 450 -7.47 -1.35 18.69
CA GLY A 450 -6.78 -1.13 17.43
C GLY A 450 -5.37 -1.70 17.41
N ASN A 451 -4.64 -1.41 16.34
CA ASN A 451 -3.29 -1.93 16.15
C ASN A 451 -2.21 -0.96 16.63
N TYR A 452 -2.48 0.36 16.62
CA TYR A 452 -1.51 1.40 16.96
C TYR A 452 -1.21 1.46 18.47
N LYS A 453 -2.25 1.61 19.29
CA LYS A 453 -2.11 1.85 20.72
C LYS A 453 -1.28 0.77 21.45
N PRO A 454 -1.49 -0.55 21.24
CA PRO A 454 -0.69 -1.58 21.92
C PRO A 454 0.82 -1.50 21.64
N PHE A 455 1.22 -1.09 20.44
CA PHE A 455 2.63 -0.86 20.12
C PHE A 455 3.14 0.43 20.75
N ALA A 456 2.36 1.51 20.72
CA ALA A 456 2.73 2.75 21.36
C ALA A 456 2.92 2.57 22.87
N ASP A 457 2.06 1.80 23.53
CA ASP A 457 2.16 1.50 24.96
C ASP A 457 3.39 0.64 25.29
N GLU A 458 3.71 -0.38 24.47
CA GLU A 458 4.85 -1.28 24.69
C GLU A 458 6.19 -0.57 24.53
N PHE A 459 6.30 0.30 23.53
CA PHE A 459 7.53 1.02 23.20
C PHE A 459 7.53 2.46 23.71
N ALA A 460 6.57 2.83 24.55
CA ALA A 460 6.69 4.06 25.33
C ALA A 460 7.95 3.95 26.20
N GLU A 461 8.86 4.92 26.06
CA GLU A 461 10.07 4.98 26.90
C GLU A 461 9.66 4.76 28.36
N THR A 462 10.13 3.67 28.97
CA THR A 462 9.94 3.37 30.39
C THR A 462 10.73 4.38 31.20
N GLY A 463 10.25 5.59 31.29
CA GLY A 463 10.92 6.71 31.95
C GLY A 463 10.15 8.02 31.93
N ASN A 464 9.12 8.16 31.14
CA ASN A 464 8.31 9.38 31.13
C ASN A 464 7.14 9.34 32.13
N LYS A 465 7.44 9.28 33.40
CA LYS A 465 6.80 10.21 34.31
C LYS A 465 7.01 11.59 33.73
N LYS A 466 5.92 12.35 33.45
CA LYS A 466 5.88 13.78 33.04
C LYS A 466 7.26 14.41 33.07
N SER A 467 8.07 14.25 32.05
CA SER A 467 9.40 14.83 31.98
C SER A 467 9.26 16.27 31.54
N ASP A 468 9.98 17.13 32.17
CA ASP A 468 10.23 18.49 31.67
C ASP A 468 10.61 18.42 30.17
N PRO A 469 10.26 19.44 29.35
CA PRO A 469 10.65 19.46 27.96
C PRO A 469 12.12 19.08 27.85
N SER A 470 12.49 18.23 26.86
CA SER A 470 13.84 17.68 26.80
C SER A 470 14.86 18.82 26.93
N PRO A 471 16.07 18.55 27.44
CA PRO A 471 17.13 19.57 27.50
C PRO A 471 17.36 20.27 26.16
N GLU A 472 17.12 19.56 25.04
CA GLU A 472 17.21 20.12 23.67
C GLU A 472 16.07 21.10 23.38
N VAL A 473 14.83 20.81 23.79
CA VAL A 473 13.69 21.72 23.65
C VAL A 473 13.83 22.93 24.56
N LEU A 474 14.26 22.71 25.81
CA LEU A 474 14.64 23.83 26.73
C LEU A 474 15.82 24.63 26.18
N LYS A 475 16.81 23.96 25.58
CA LYS A 475 17.96 24.60 24.95
C LYS A 475 17.54 25.33 23.67
N ALA A 476 16.64 24.78 22.86
CA ALA A 476 16.07 25.45 21.69
C ALA A 476 15.23 26.67 22.10
N LEU A 477 14.39 26.56 23.14
CA LEU A 477 13.63 27.66 23.73
C LEU A 477 14.54 28.70 24.36
N MET A 478 15.65 28.27 25.03
CA MET A 478 16.67 29.17 25.58
C MET A 478 17.52 29.84 24.49
N MET A 479 17.91 29.09 23.45
CA MET A 479 18.63 29.65 22.30
C MET A 479 17.77 30.64 21.51
N TRP A 480 16.46 30.41 21.42
CA TRP A 480 15.51 31.37 20.89
C TRP A 480 15.36 32.61 21.79
N LYS A 481 15.30 32.41 23.11
CA LYS A 481 15.33 33.53 24.07
C LYS A 481 16.65 34.33 24.05
N MET A 482 17.76 33.70 23.68
CA MET A 482 19.11 34.32 23.74
C MET A 482 19.63 34.81 22.38
N GLY A 483 18.98 34.47 21.26
CA GLY A 483 19.54 34.82 19.98
C GLY A 483 18.63 34.67 18.76
N ALA A 484 17.82 35.68 18.51
CA ALA A 484 17.24 35.89 17.18
C ALA A 484 18.30 36.09 16.05
N GLY A 485 19.59 36.09 16.40
CA GLY A 485 20.69 36.40 15.51
C GLY A 485 21.11 35.30 14.53
N ASN A 486 20.80 34.02 14.77
CA ASN A 486 21.28 32.93 13.91
C ASN A 486 20.22 32.39 12.96
N SER A 487 18.93 32.50 13.26
CA SER A 487 17.86 32.11 12.33
C SER A 487 17.72 33.10 11.16
N ALA A 488 17.94 34.36 11.38
CA ALA A 488 17.93 35.37 10.31
C ALA A 488 19.06 35.19 9.27
N LYS A 489 20.16 34.51 9.61
CA LYS A 489 21.26 34.23 8.68
C LYS A 489 21.01 33.03 7.74
N ARG A 490 20.05 32.16 8.04
CA ARG A 490 19.64 31.04 7.14
C ARG A 490 18.58 31.44 6.09
N PHE A 491 18.03 32.64 6.20
CA PHE A 491 17.07 33.19 5.24
C PHE A 491 17.70 33.73 3.95
N ASN A 492 18.99 33.57 3.73
CA ASN A 492 19.64 33.98 2.49
C ASN A 492 19.63 32.82 1.45
N GLY A 493 18.50 32.60 0.82
CA GLY A 493 18.55 32.39 -0.64
C GLY A 493 18.43 30.96 -1.16
N GLU A 494 18.15 29.88 -0.41
CA GLU A 494 18.11 28.53 -1.01
C GLU A 494 16.77 27.76 -0.89
N ASN A 495 15.79 28.25 -0.12
CA ASN A 495 14.42 27.75 -0.20
C ASN A 495 13.45 28.92 -0.37
N PRO A 496 12.80 29.09 -1.52
CA PRO A 496 11.78 30.09 -1.67
C PRO A 496 10.61 29.78 -0.72
N ILE A 497 10.30 30.70 0.19
CA ILE A 497 9.05 30.69 0.95
C ILE A 497 7.92 30.60 -0.08
N PRO A 498 6.94 29.68 0.05
CA PRO A 498 5.77 29.68 -0.83
C PRO A 498 5.16 31.09 -0.81
N VAL A 499 5.04 31.72 -1.96
CA VAL A 499 4.43 33.05 -2.07
C VAL A 499 2.94 32.86 -1.78
N LYS A 500 2.52 33.02 -0.52
CA LYS A 500 1.13 33.05 -0.14
C LYS A 500 0.50 34.30 -0.77
N THR A 501 -0.45 34.09 -1.68
CA THR A 501 -1.12 35.17 -2.41
C THR A 501 -2.43 35.61 -1.77
N VAL A 502 -2.95 34.82 -0.82
CA VAL A 502 -4.22 35.06 -0.12
C VAL A 502 -3.97 35.14 1.39
N VAL A 503 -4.48 36.19 2.01
CA VAL A 503 -4.44 36.35 3.46
C VAL A 503 -5.65 35.64 4.07
N ALA A 504 -5.42 34.73 5.02
CA ALA A 504 -6.46 34.06 5.76
C ALA A 504 -7.14 35.04 6.74
N THR A 505 -8.45 35.02 6.77
CA THR A 505 -9.30 35.82 7.66
C THR A 505 -10.29 34.93 8.40
N LYS A 506 -10.98 35.45 9.39
CA LYS A 506 -12.04 34.72 10.10
C LYS A 506 -13.14 34.16 9.19
N ASP A 507 -13.33 34.77 8.00
CA ASP A 507 -14.36 34.39 7.05
C ASP A 507 -13.86 33.38 6.00
N SER A 508 -12.55 33.05 6.03
CA SER A 508 -11.92 32.09 5.12
C SER A 508 -12.24 30.63 5.47
N TRP A 509 -12.75 30.36 6.66
CA TRP A 509 -13.07 29.01 7.13
C TRP A 509 -14.26 28.99 8.08
N THR A 510 -14.93 27.82 8.22
CA THR A 510 -15.96 27.65 9.24
C THR A 510 -15.31 27.44 10.61
N ILE A 511 -15.50 28.39 11.53
CA ILE A 511 -14.84 28.41 12.83
C ILE A 511 -15.83 28.47 13.98
N MET A 512 -15.41 27.95 15.14
CA MET A 512 -16.14 28.01 16.41
C MET A 512 -15.32 28.79 17.44
N PRO A 513 -15.95 29.54 18.35
CA PRO A 513 -15.23 30.29 19.36
C PRO A 513 -14.46 29.37 20.34
N MET A 514 -13.44 29.92 20.99
CA MET A 514 -12.76 29.27 22.12
C MET A 514 -13.80 28.96 23.22
N PRO A 515 -13.86 27.73 23.74
CA PRO A 515 -14.79 27.38 24.82
C PRO A 515 -14.41 28.07 26.14
N GLU A 516 -15.33 28.09 27.10
CA GLU A 516 -15.05 28.63 28.44
C GLU A 516 -14.02 27.82 29.24
N GLN A 517 -13.88 26.52 28.90
CA GLN A 517 -12.88 25.65 29.51
C GLN A 517 -11.57 25.74 28.72
N TYR A 518 -10.64 26.52 29.22
CA TYR A 518 -9.31 26.71 28.64
C TYR A 518 -8.24 26.89 29.73
N THR A 519 -6.96 26.74 29.34
CA THR A 519 -5.80 27.12 30.13
C THR A 519 -5.00 28.22 29.44
N ILE A 520 -4.15 28.93 30.17
CA ILE A 520 -3.24 29.94 29.62
C ILE A 520 -1.80 29.54 29.96
N ILE A 521 -0.96 29.40 28.94
CA ILE A 521 0.44 29.03 29.06
C ILE A 521 1.29 30.25 28.69
N PRO A 522 2.17 30.72 29.58
CA PRO A 522 3.13 31.79 29.27
C PRO A 522 4.15 31.31 28.22
N VAL A 523 4.34 32.08 27.13
CA VAL A 523 5.26 31.71 26.05
C VAL A 523 6.57 32.52 26.10
N GLY A 524 6.49 33.83 25.94
CA GLY A 524 7.62 34.74 26.04
C GLY A 524 8.65 34.66 24.90
N VAL A 525 8.25 34.20 23.73
CA VAL A 525 9.11 34.06 22.52
C VAL A 525 8.98 35.30 21.64
N ILE A 526 10.10 35.78 21.06
CA ILE A 526 10.12 36.91 20.13
C ILE A 526 10.28 36.38 18.70
N LEU A 527 9.34 36.70 17.84
CA LEU A 527 9.39 36.46 16.38
C LEU A 527 10.02 37.68 15.71
N PRO A 528 11.04 37.52 14.86
CA PRO A 528 11.54 38.62 14.05
C PRO A 528 10.46 39.11 13.07
N GLU A 529 10.57 40.35 12.62
CA GLU A 529 9.56 41.06 11.86
C GLU A 529 9.18 40.29 10.56
N ASN A 530 10.17 39.79 9.82
CA ASN A 530 9.99 39.00 8.61
C ASN A 530 9.25 37.67 8.85
N ALA A 531 9.50 37.00 9.96
CA ALA A 531 8.78 35.78 10.34
C ALA A 531 7.30 36.09 10.66
N MET A 532 7.06 37.18 11.39
CA MET A 532 5.70 37.61 11.70
C MET A 532 4.93 38.07 10.47
N GLU A 533 5.58 38.65 9.46
CA GLU A 533 4.95 38.95 8.19
C GLU A 533 4.42 37.69 7.50
N CYS A 534 5.19 36.59 7.49
CA CYS A 534 4.73 35.29 6.97
C CYS A 534 3.55 34.74 7.78
N VAL A 535 3.62 34.78 9.11
CA VAL A 535 2.55 34.32 10.01
C VAL A 535 1.26 35.12 9.79
N LYS A 536 1.33 36.40 9.51
CA LYS A 536 0.15 37.25 9.25
C LYS A 536 -0.64 36.89 7.97
N TYR A 537 -0.01 36.20 7.02
CA TYR A 537 -0.76 35.65 5.89
C TYR A 537 -1.73 34.55 6.30
N GLY A 538 -1.46 33.88 7.41
CA GLY A 538 -2.31 32.81 7.89
C GLY A 538 -2.16 31.53 7.08
N HIS A 539 -3.00 30.54 7.38
CA HIS A 539 -3.02 29.24 6.74
C HIS A 539 -4.45 28.83 6.42
N ILE A 540 -4.78 28.66 5.14
CA ILE A 540 -6.06 28.12 4.68
C ILE A 540 -5.81 26.69 4.24
N PRO A 541 -6.48 25.68 4.83
CA PRO A 541 -6.32 24.29 4.42
C PRO A 541 -6.63 24.12 2.94
N ASP A 542 -5.73 23.54 2.18
CA ASP A 542 -5.86 23.27 0.76
C ASP A 542 -5.99 21.77 0.45
N ALA A 543 -5.76 20.91 1.46
CA ALA A 543 -5.90 19.46 1.40
C ALA A 543 -6.58 18.89 2.65
N MET A 544 -7.11 17.67 2.55
CA MET A 544 -7.76 16.98 3.69
C MET A 544 -6.79 16.63 4.83
N GLU A 545 -5.50 16.48 4.51
CA GLU A 545 -4.41 16.22 5.46
C GLU A 545 -3.99 17.46 6.22
N ASP A 546 -4.47 18.61 5.78
CA ASP A 546 -4.18 19.88 6.42
C ASP A 546 -5.12 20.07 7.61
N HIS A 547 -4.63 19.67 8.77
CA HIS A 547 -5.42 19.59 10.01
C HIS A 547 -5.68 20.93 10.67
N TRP A 548 -5.11 22.01 10.14
CA TRP A 548 -5.13 23.30 10.77
C TRP A 548 -5.57 24.41 9.83
N PHE A 549 -6.44 25.26 10.30
CA PHE A 549 -6.73 26.57 9.78
C PHE A 549 -6.16 27.62 10.72
N MET A 550 -5.45 28.62 10.20
CA MET A 550 -4.87 29.67 11.03
C MET A 550 -5.08 31.04 10.40
N TYR A 551 -5.42 32.01 11.23
CA TYR A 551 -5.41 33.42 10.84
C TYR A 551 -4.95 34.31 11.98
N CYS A 552 -4.55 35.54 11.64
CA CYS A 552 -4.20 36.58 12.58
C CYS A 552 -5.28 37.68 12.58
N ASP A 553 -5.68 38.11 13.77
CA ASP A 553 -6.47 39.33 13.96
C ASP A 553 -5.80 40.21 15.02
N ASP A 554 -5.90 41.52 14.88
CA ASP A 554 -5.31 42.53 15.75
C ASP A 554 -3.97 42.10 16.41
N ASN A 555 -4.02 41.53 17.63
CA ASN A 555 -2.86 41.10 18.40
C ASN A 555 -2.92 39.61 18.75
N THR A 556 -3.64 38.77 17.96
CA THR A 556 -3.75 37.34 18.20
C THR A 556 -3.48 36.50 16.97
N ILE A 557 -2.88 35.33 17.20
CA ILE A 557 -2.72 34.24 16.24
C ILE A 557 -3.66 33.13 16.68
N ARG A 558 -4.53 32.67 15.80
CA ARG A 558 -5.58 31.70 16.13
C ARG A 558 -5.46 30.45 15.27
N TYR A 559 -5.43 29.28 15.91
CA TYR A 559 -5.39 27.97 15.27
C TYR A 559 -6.69 27.20 15.53
N TYR A 560 -7.25 26.65 14.46
CA TYR A 560 -8.47 25.88 14.47
C TYR A 560 -8.23 24.52 13.82
N ARG A 561 -8.97 23.50 14.27
CA ARG A 561 -9.03 22.24 13.53
C ARG A 561 -9.81 22.43 12.23
N SER A 562 -9.19 22.12 11.09
CA SER A 562 -9.78 22.33 9.76
C SER A 562 -11.12 21.60 9.59
N TRP A 563 -11.25 20.38 10.11
CA TRP A 563 -12.43 19.53 9.92
C TRP A 563 -13.61 19.87 10.84
N THR A 564 -13.36 20.40 12.02
CA THR A 564 -14.40 20.67 13.02
C THR A 564 -14.64 22.15 13.27
N GLY A 565 -13.70 23.00 12.85
CA GLY A 565 -13.70 24.41 13.16
C GLY A 565 -13.44 24.75 14.63
N PHE A 566 -13.09 23.78 15.47
CA PHE A 566 -12.83 24.01 16.88
C PHE A 566 -11.60 24.87 17.08
N CYS A 567 -11.72 25.96 17.85
CA CYS A 567 -10.58 26.76 18.27
C CYS A 567 -9.75 25.96 19.28
N ILE A 568 -8.47 25.75 18.97
CA ILE A 568 -7.57 24.98 19.83
C ILE A 568 -6.57 25.91 20.50
N TYR A 569 -5.96 26.84 19.75
CA TYR A 569 -4.96 27.78 20.26
C TYR A 569 -5.33 29.22 19.93
N VAL A 570 -5.11 30.11 20.88
CA VAL A 570 -5.13 31.56 20.69
C VAL A 570 -3.90 32.14 21.36
N ALA A 571 -2.90 32.54 20.56
CA ALA A 571 -1.69 33.18 21.06
C ALA A 571 -1.81 34.69 20.99
N LYS A 572 -1.48 35.38 22.06
CA LYS A 572 -1.36 36.86 22.09
C LYS A 572 0.05 37.29 21.74
N TYR A 573 0.17 38.38 20.99
CA TYR A 573 1.46 38.98 20.71
C TYR A 573 1.44 40.50 20.84
N GLU A 574 2.60 41.07 21.11
CA GLU A 574 2.84 42.51 21.19
C GLU A 574 4.10 42.89 20.38
N LYS A 575 4.09 44.08 19.78
CA LYS A 575 5.29 44.59 19.08
C LYS A 575 6.33 45.04 20.11
N VAL A 576 7.58 44.61 19.93
CA VAL A 576 8.74 44.99 20.72
C VAL A 576 9.87 45.49 19.80
N ASP A 577 10.94 46.04 20.34
CA ASP A 577 12.02 46.62 19.52
C ASP A 577 12.65 45.63 18.52
N ASP A 578 12.76 44.34 18.93
CA ASP A 578 13.39 43.29 18.15
C ASP A 578 12.39 42.42 17.34
N GLY A 579 11.11 42.84 17.19
CA GLY A 579 10.09 42.10 16.47
C GLY A 579 8.74 42.02 17.18
N TYR A 580 8.18 40.82 17.31
CA TYR A 580 6.89 40.55 17.95
C TYR A 580 7.02 39.46 19.01
N LYS A 581 6.69 39.81 20.25
CA LYS A 581 6.74 38.89 21.38
C LYS A 581 5.40 38.16 21.54
N ILE A 582 5.42 36.83 21.47
CA ILE A 582 4.30 36.01 21.88
C ILE A 582 4.26 35.96 23.39
N THR A 583 3.23 36.51 24.02
CA THR A 583 3.13 36.61 25.48
C THR A 583 2.49 35.37 26.09
N ASP A 584 1.33 34.99 25.61
CA ASP A 584 0.50 33.95 26.19
C ASP A 584 -0.11 33.07 25.09
N LEU A 585 -0.29 31.78 25.40
CA LEU A 585 -1.01 30.80 24.59
C LEU A 585 -2.24 30.32 25.38
N THR A 586 -3.42 30.68 24.93
CA THR A 586 -4.67 30.12 25.43
C THR A 586 -4.95 28.80 24.71
N VAL A 587 -5.17 27.72 25.45
CA VAL A 587 -5.35 26.35 24.96
C VAL A 587 -6.73 25.82 25.35
N ASN A 588 -7.47 25.28 24.40
CA ASN A 588 -8.75 24.64 24.63
C ASN A 588 -8.62 23.43 25.57
N ARG A 589 -9.40 23.39 26.64
CA ARG A 589 -9.46 22.28 27.61
C ARG A 589 -10.83 21.63 27.69
N TYR A 590 -11.71 21.88 26.70
CA TYR A 590 -13.03 21.24 26.66
C TYR A 590 -12.92 19.83 26.07
N PRO A 591 -13.12 18.74 26.86
CA PRO A 591 -12.78 17.37 26.45
C PRO A 591 -13.56 16.85 25.22
N LYS A 592 -14.72 17.45 24.91
CA LYS A 592 -15.49 17.11 23.70
C LYS A 592 -14.94 17.73 22.42
N GLN A 593 -14.04 18.71 22.53
CA GLN A 593 -13.43 19.39 21.39
C GLN A 593 -11.93 19.06 21.28
N TYR A 594 -11.23 18.99 22.42
CA TYR A 594 -9.80 18.74 22.46
C TYR A 594 -9.46 17.87 23.67
N LYS A 595 -8.75 16.75 23.44
CA LYS A 595 -8.50 15.74 24.47
C LYS A 595 -7.16 15.88 25.17
N CYS A 596 -6.24 16.71 24.65
CA CYS A 596 -4.97 16.93 25.29
C CYS A 596 -5.14 17.80 26.55
N ASP A 597 -4.49 17.40 27.65
CA ASP A 597 -4.45 18.12 28.92
C ASP A 597 -3.00 18.41 29.38
N ASP A 598 -2.03 18.25 28.48
CA ASP A 598 -0.60 18.45 28.69
C ASP A 598 -0.16 19.80 28.12
N ASP A 599 0.13 20.76 29.01
CA ASP A 599 0.55 22.10 28.63
C ASP A 599 1.90 22.13 27.88
N LYS A 600 2.78 21.13 28.12
CA LYS A 600 4.08 21.05 27.48
C LYS A 600 3.95 20.54 26.04
N HIS A 601 3.12 19.51 25.86
CA HIS A 601 2.75 19.03 24.53
C HIS A 601 2.13 20.16 23.69
N ASP A 602 1.18 20.90 24.27
CA ASP A 602 0.49 21.97 23.56
C ASP A 602 1.42 23.13 23.20
N LEU A 603 2.34 23.48 24.10
CA LEU A 603 3.35 24.49 23.79
C LEU A 603 4.28 24.05 22.66
N ALA A 604 4.73 22.79 22.69
CA ALA A 604 5.59 22.23 21.64
C ALA A 604 4.85 22.17 20.30
N LEU A 605 3.61 21.68 20.28
CA LEU A 605 2.79 21.61 19.07
C LEU A 605 2.51 23.00 18.50
N PHE A 606 2.13 23.97 19.34
CA PHE A 606 1.94 25.35 18.90
C PHE A 606 3.22 25.94 18.29
N MET A 607 4.38 25.71 18.93
CA MET A 607 5.66 26.20 18.43
C MET A 607 6.08 25.52 17.12
N ALA A 608 5.77 24.24 16.94
CA ALA A 608 5.99 23.53 15.69
C ALA A 608 5.18 24.16 14.54
N LEU A 609 3.87 24.28 14.73
CA LEU A 609 2.97 24.89 13.77
C LEU A 609 3.37 26.34 13.42
N LEU A 610 3.66 27.13 14.44
CA LEU A 610 4.09 28.52 14.25
C LEU A 610 5.40 28.62 13.46
N THR A 611 6.34 27.70 13.71
CA THR A 611 7.65 27.69 13.03
C THR A 611 7.52 27.31 11.56
N GLU A 612 6.63 26.39 11.23
CA GLU A 612 6.34 26.01 9.84
C GLU A 612 5.74 27.14 9.03
N GLU A 613 4.91 28.00 9.63
CA GLU A 613 4.26 29.11 8.94
C GLU A 613 5.24 30.13 8.32
N TYR A 614 6.44 30.26 8.88
CA TYR A 614 7.49 31.11 8.31
C TYR A 614 8.65 30.32 7.67
N GLY A 615 8.48 29.01 7.43
CA GLY A 615 9.46 28.15 6.77
C GLY A 615 10.69 27.83 7.62
N GLY A 616 10.57 27.89 8.96
CA GLY A 616 11.62 27.52 9.89
C GLY A 616 11.74 26.00 10.08
N ASP A 617 12.84 25.56 10.70
CA ASP A 617 13.02 24.15 11.07
C ASP A 617 12.24 23.83 12.36
N ALA A 618 11.09 23.21 12.20
CA ALA A 618 10.19 22.82 13.28
C ALA A 618 10.51 21.45 13.89
N SER A 619 11.51 20.73 13.40
CA SER A 619 11.80 19.34 13.77
C SER A 619 11.95 19.09 15.26
N LEU A 620 12.60 20.02 15.99
CA LEU A 620 12.77 19.94 17.44
C LEU A 620 11.43 20.03 18.19
N TYR A 621 10.52 20.86 17.70
CA TYR A 621 9.20 21.05 18.33
C TYR A 621 8.27 19.88 18.03
N TRP A 622 8.30 19.34 16.81
CA TRP A 622 7.57 18.13 16.47
C TRP A 622 8.02 16.94 17.30
N ASN A 623 9.33 16.77 17.50
CA ASN A 623 9.87 15.71 18.35
C ASN A 623 9.48 15.86 19.83
N ALA A 624 9.16 17.07 20.30
CA ALA A 624 8.71 17.32 21.67
C ALA A 624 7.18 17.22 21.83
N ALA A 625 6.43 17.37 20.73
CA ALA A 625 4.97 17.27 20.72
C ALA A 625 4.49 15.83 20.49
N PHE A 626 5.26 15.01 19.84
CA PHE A 626 4.97 13.63 19.52
C PHE A 626 6.11 12.69 19.88
#